data_d2c0e486f2fe519e79fce5482c257bbb
#
_entry.id   d2c0e486f2fe519e79fce5482c257bbb
#
_cell.length_a   1.000
_cell.length_b   1.000
_cell.length_c   1.000
_cell.angle_alpha   90.00
_cell.angle_beta   90.00
_cell.angle_gamma   90.00
#
_symmetry.space_group_name_H-M   'P 1'
#
loop_
_entity.id
_entity.type
_entity.pdbx_description
1 polymer ?
#
loop_
_entity_poly.entity_id
_entity_poly.type
_entity_poly.pdbx_seq_one_letter_code
_entity_poly.pdbx_strand_id
1 'polypeptide(L)'
;MIALNNRALFITICLAPTFTLGDSPETVIDKGALNKPCYAGSIMQEDILVCFSKSYLLAQKELNNNYSIAQKQKNVNIRNYLIHQQRQWNKNKFDECLILPEKEVGREGIFEYLQCATDAILKQNSYLEEIYVCGNEPCQFEEPYFFQTIGRDTD
;
A
#
# COMPACT_ATOMS: atom_id res chain seq x y z
N MET A 1 -64.43 8.04 28.98
CA MET A 1 -63.78 7.62 27.69
C MET A 1 -62.70 8.61 27.38
N ILE A 2 -61.47 8.20 27.60
CA ILE A 2 -60.27 9.04 27.35
C ILE A 2 -59.55 8.39 26.18
N ALA A 3 -59.53 9.07 25.03
CA ALA A 3 -58.83 8.63 23.84
C ALA A 3 -57.33 9.00 23.95
N LEU A 4 -56.46 7.99 24.08
CA LEU A 4 -55.01 8.15 23.99
C LEU A 4 -54.61 8.28 22.52
N ASN A 5 -54.13 9.46 22.17
CA ASN A 5 -53.60 9.78 20.84
C ASN A 5 -52.12 9.38 20.78
N ASN A 6 -51.84 8.21 20.18
CA ASN A 6 -50.49 7.65 20.04
C ASN A 6 -49.81 8.26 18.80
N ARG A 7 -49.11 9.38 18.97
CA ARG A 7 -48.26 9.94 17.91
C ARG A 7 -46.90 9.21 17.90
N ALA A 8 -46.75 8.26 17.00
CA ALA A 8 -45.49 7.64 16.71
C ALA A 8 -44.53 8.67 16.10
N LEU A 9 -43.50 9.00 16.84
CA LEU A 9 -42.41 9.87 16.37
C LEU A 9 -41.49 9.01 15.49
N PHE A 10 -41.56 9.16 14.17
CA PHE A 10 -40.64 8.58 13.24
C PHE A 10 -39.33 9.41 13.29
N ILE A 11 -38.34 8.91 14.02
CA ILE A 11 -36.95 9.44 13.95
C ILE A 11 -36.36 8.92 12.65
N THR A 12 -36.33 9.76 11.62
CA THR A 12 -35.58 9.53 10.39
C THR A 12 -34.12 9.70 10.72
N ILE A 13 -33.42 8.59 10.95
CA ILE A 13 -31.95 8.57 11.04
C ILE A 13 -31.42 8.82 9.63
N CYS A 14 -31.04 10.06 9.32
CA CYS A 14 -30.22 10.37 8.17
C CYS A 14 -28.85 9.72 8.40
N LEU A 15 -28.67 8.52 7.86
CA LEU A 15 -27.35 7.94 7.64
C LEU A 15 -26.66 8.82 6.59
N ALA A 16 -25.93 9.84 7.04
CA ALA A 16 -24.95 10.51 6.19
C ALA A 16 -23.98 9.44 5.70
N PRO A 17 -23.70 9.35 4.38
CA PRO A 17 -22.65 8.48 3.90
C PRO A 17 -21.35 8.97 4.55
N THR A 18 -20.79 8.18 5.44
CA THR A 18 -19.42 8.37 5.90
C THR A 18 -18.56 8.10 4.69
N PHE A 19 -18.16 9.16 3.98
CA PHE A 19 -17.06 9.08 3.05
C PHE A 19 -15.84 8.63 3.87
N THR A 20 -15.51 7.36 3.77
CA THR A 20 -14.20 6.87 4.19
C THR A 20 -13.20 7.47 3.20
N LEU A 21 -12.61 8.58 3.59
CA LEU A 21 -11.44 9.17 2.95
C LEU A 21 -10.33 8.13 2.97
N GLY A 22 -10.01 7.60 1.82
CA GLY A 22 -8.95 6.64 1.62
C GLY A 22 -9.17 5.86 0.33
N ASP A 23 -9.19 6.57 -0.82
CA ASP A 23 -9.06 5.87 -2.09
C ASP A 23 -7.70 5.17 -2.10
N SER A 24 -7.73 3.84 -2.12
CA SER A 24 -6.49 3.08 -2.29
C SER A 24 -5.98 3.26 -3.72
N PRO A 25 -4.65 3.14 -3.97
CA PRO A 25 -4.12 3.24 -5.34
C PRO A 25 -4.85 2.34 -6.34
N GLU A 26 -5.37 1.21 -5.88
CA GLU A 26 -6.12 0.24 -6.69
C GLU A 26 -7.42 0.79 -7.30
N THR A 27 -7.95 1.90 -6.78
CA THR A 27 -9.16 2.55 -7.32
C THR A 27 -8.88 3.50 -8.47
N VAL A 28 -7.65 4.04 -8.53
CA VAL A 28 -7.27 5.08 -9.51
C VAL A 28 -6.33 4.57 -10.59
N ILE A 29 -5.67 3.42 -10.42
CA ILE A 29 -4.75 2.85 -11.42
C ILE A 29 -5.47 2.35 -12.68
N ASP A 30 -4.79 2.43 -13.81
CA ASP A 30 -5.12 1.64 -15.00
C ASP A 30 -4.64 0.19 -14.83
N LYS A 31 -5.55 -0.71 -14.50
CA LYS A 31 -5.24 -2.13 -14.27
C LYS A 31 -4.70 -2.84 -15.52
N GLY A 32 -4.90 -2.29 -16.71
CA GLY A 32 -4.38 -2.79 -17.97
C GLY A 32 -3.00 -2.23 -18.34
N ALA A 33 -2.42 -1.34 -17.53
CA ALA A 33 -1.20 -0.59 -17.84
C ALA A 33 0.00 -1.48 -18.17
N LEU A 34 0.11 -2.68 -17.59
CA LEU A 34 1.22 -3.59 -17.88
C LEU A 34 1.30 -4.00 -19.36
N ASN A 35 0.15 -4.04 -20.06
CA ASN A 35 0.04 -4.42 -21.46
C ASN A 35 0.04 -3.23 -22.41
N LYS A 36 0.17 -2.00 -21.92
CA LYS A 36 0.16 -0.78 -22.71
C LYS A 36 1.57 -0.18 -22.81
N PRO A 37 1.91 0.50 -23.91
CA PRO A 37 3.14 1.28 -23.96
C PRO A 37 3.06 2.48 -22.99
N CYS A 38 4.18 2.82 -22.37
CA CYS A 38 4.31 4.05 -21.58
C CYS A 38 5.06 5.08 -22.44
N TYR A 39 4.42 6.22 -22.69
CA TYR A 39 4.99 7.32 -23.47
C TYR A 39 5.47 8.43 -22.51
N ALA A 40 6.71 8.35 -22.07
CA ALA A 40 7.29 9.22 -21.02
C ALA A 40 7.31 10.73 -21.38
N GLY A 41 7.11 11.12 -22.61
CA GLY A 41 7.04 12.53 -23.02
C GLY A 41 5.65 12.99 -23.40
N SER A 42 4.62 12.18 -23.19
CA SER A 42 3.25 12.54 -23.53
C SER A 42 2.71 13.61 -22.56
N ILE A 43 1.94 14.53 -23.11
CA ILE A 43 1.14 15.52 -22.36
C ILE A 43 -0.31 15.03 -22.14
N MET A 44 -0.65 13.87 -22.72
CA MET A 44 -1.99 13.28 -22.57
C MET A 44 -2.10 12.62 -21.21
N GLN A 45 -3.10 13.00 -20.45
CA GLN A 45 -3.30 12.50 -19.06
C GLN A 45 -3.49 10.99 -19.00
N GLU A 46 -4.14 10.39 -20.01
CA GLU A 46 -4.30 8.94 -20.11
C GLU A 46 -2.94 8.22 -20.24
N ASP A 47 -2.04 8.73 -21.07
CA ASP A 47 -0.70 8.17 -21.25
C ASP A 47 0.13 8.29 -19.97
N ILE A 48 0.03 9.45 -19.30
CA ILE A 48 0.69 9.71 -18.02
C ILE A 48 0.17 8.71 -16.97
N LEU A 49 -1.16 8.53 -16.87
CA LEU A 49 -1.76 7.56 -15.96
C LEU A 49 -1.28 6.14 -16.23
N VAL A 50 -1.15 5.74 -17.50
CA VAL A 50 -0.60 4.42 -17.88
C VAL A 50 0.82 4.26 -17.34
N CYS A 51 1.68 5.30 -17.48
CA CYS A 51 3.06 5.22 -17.00
C CYS A 51 3.14 5.07 -15.47
N PHE A 52 2.43 5.91 -14.71
CA PHE A 52 2.39 5.80 -13.25
C PHE A 52 1.79 4.48 -12.77
N SER A 53 0.68 4.05 -13.37
CA SER A 53 0.05 2.78 -13.05
C SER A 53 0.96 1.59 -13.32
N LYS A 54 1.71 1.63 -14.42
CA LYS A 54 2.69 0.59 -14.78
C LYS A 54 3.81 0.51 -13.76
N SER A 55 4.38 1.66 -13.34
CA SER A 55 5.41 1.72 -12.31
C SER A 55 4.92 1.13 -10.99
N TYR A 56 3.72 1.54 -10.54
CA TYR A 56 3.07 1.00 -9.35
C TYR A 56 2.88 -0.51 -9.41
N LEU A 57 2.32 -1.04 -10.50
CA LEU A 57 2.05 -2.47 -10.66
C LEU A 57 3.32 -3.31 -10.72
N LEU A 58 4.39 -2.79 -11.35
CA LEU A 58 5.69 -3.46 -11.38
C LEU A 58 6.33 -3.50 -10.00
N ALA A 59 6.34 -2.39 -9.27
CA ALA A 59 6.85 -2.34 -7.89
C ALA A 59 6.06 -3.30 -6.98
N GLN A 60 4.73 -3.33 -7.08
CA GLN A 60 3.88 -4.25 -6.33
C GLN A 60 4.19 -5.73 -6.64
N LYS A 61 4.41 -6.04 -7.92
CA LYS A 61 4.76 -7.41 -8.35
C LYS A 61 6.11 -7.84 -7.77
N GLU A 62 7.08 -6.96 -7.79
CA GLU A 62 8.42 -7.22 -7.25
C GLU A 62 8.39 -7.40 -5.74
N LEU A 63 7.71 -6.52 -5.01
CA LEU A 63 7.49 -6.65 -3.56
C LEU A 63 6.85 -7.99 -3.20
N ASN A 64 5.80 -8.40 -3.92
CA ASN A 64 5.13 -9.68 -3.69
C ASN A 64 6.07 -10.88 -3.94
N ASN A 65 6.92 -10.80 -4.97
CA ASN A 65 7.92 -11.82 -5.26
C ASN A 65 8.94 -11.92 -4.10
N ASN A 66 9.54 -10.81 -3.69
CA ASN A 66 10.55 -10.79 -2.64
C ASN A 66 9.98 -11.19 -1.28
N TYR A 67 8.75 -10.76 -0.97
CA TYR A 67 8.05 -11.23 0.22
C TYR A 67 7.79 -12.74 0.18
N SER A 68 7.40 -13.29 -0.98
CA SER A 68 7.22 -14.75 -1.15
C SER A 68 8.53 -15.52 -0.94
N ILE A 69 9.67 -14.98 -1.38
CA ILE A 69 11.00 -15.57 -1.13
C ILE A 69 11.32 -15.49 0.36
N ALA A 70 11.18 -14.30 0.95
CA ALA A 70 11.46 -14.06 2.36
C ALA A 70 10.64 -14.96 3.30
N GLN A 71 9.39 -15.26 2.96
CA GLN A 71 8.54 -16.17 3.75
C GLN A 71 9.02 -17.62 3.79
N LYS A 72 9.92 -18.03 2.90
CA LYS A 72 10.52 -19.38 2.92
C LYS A 72 11.61 -19.55 3.96
N GLN A 73 11.83 -18.56 4.84
CA GLN A 73 12.75 -18.66 5.97
C GLN A 73 12.50 -19.93 6.79
N LYS A 74 13.57 -20.69 7.02
CA LYS A 74 13.51 -21.91 7.83
C LYS A 74 13.33 -21.60 9.33
N ASN A 75 13.96 -20.51 9.81
CA ASN A 75 13.79 -20.08 11.19
C ASN A 75 12.37 -19.51 11.40
N VAL A 76 11.61 -20.15 12.27
CA VAL A 76 10.20 -19.82 12.55
C VAL A 76 10.07 -18.45 13.19
N ASN A 77 11.00 -18.04 14.07
CA ASN A 77 10.93 -16.77 14.78
C ASN A 77 11.19 -15.60 13.80
N ILE A 78 12.19 -15.73 12.95
CA ILE A 78 12.47 -14.74 11.89
C ILE A 78 11.30 -14.64 10.93
N ARG A 79 10.73 -15.76 10.50
CA ARG A 79 9.55 -15.76 9.64
C ARG A 79 8.33 -15.10 10.29
N ASN A 80 8.06 -15.37 11.57
CA ASN A 80 6.95 -14.76 12.29
C ASN A 80 7.16 -13.25 12.44
N TYR A 81 8.38 -12.83 12.73
CA TYR A 81 8.76 -11.41 12.77
C TYR A 81 8.49 -10.72 11.42
N LEU A 82 8.98 -11.28 10.31
CA LEU A 82 8.71 -10.78 8.96
C LEU A 82 7.21 -10.64 8.69
N ILE A 83 6.42 -11.68 9.00
CA ILE A 83 4.97 -11.64 8.79
C ILE A 83 4.32 -10.52 9.61
N HIS A 84 4.77 -10.33 10.85
CA HIS A 84 4.26 -9.25 11.71
C HIS A 84 4.60 -7.88 11.14
N GLN A 85 5.85 -7.63 10.76
CA GLN A 85 6.31 -6.38 10.17
C GLN A 85 5.57 -6.06 8.87
N GLN A 86 5.43 -7.04 7.98
CA GLN A 86 4.69 -6.84 6.72
C GLN A 86 3.21 -6.53 6.94
N ARG A 87 2.59 -7.11 7.97
CA ARG A 87 1.20 -6.78 8.34
C ARG A 87 1.07 -5.34 8.86
N GLN A 88 2.02 -4.88 9.66
CA GLN A 88 2.04 -3.50 10.16
C GLN A 88 2.24 -2.52 8.99
N TRP A 89 3.23 -2.79 8.14
CA TRP A 89 3.46 -1.98 6.96
C TRP A 89 2.22 -1.92 6.05
N ASN A 90 1.56 -3.04 5.76
CA ASN A 90 0.36 -3.08 4.93
C ASN A 90 -0.80 -2.21 5.47
N LYS A 91 -0.88 -2.01 6.78
CA LYS A 91 -1.92 -1.16 7.38
C LYS A 91 -1.70 0.31 7.11
N ASN A 92 -0.43 0.74 7.10
CA ASN A 92 -0.06 2.16 7.14
C ASN A 92 0.71 2.60 5.89
N LYS A 93 0.94 1.69 4.94
CA LYS A 93 1.86 1.87 3.79
C LYS A 93 1.63 3.14 2.95
N PHE A 94 0.43 3.69 2.98
CA PHE A 94 0.06 4.87 2.20
C PHE A 94 -0.46 6.03 3.08
N ASP A 95 -0.32 5.95 4.40
CA ASP A 95 -0.83 6.99 5.30
C ASP A 95 -0.19 8.36 5.01
N GLU A 96 1.11 8.38 4.71
CA GLU A 96 1.81 9.60 4.32
C GLU A 96 1.40 10.13 2.94
N CYS A 97 0.92 9.25 2.06
CA CYS A 97 0.48 9.60 0.70
C CYS A 97 -0.93 10.18 0.65
N LEU A 98 -1.80 9.85 1.62
CA LEU A 98 -3.18 10.35 1.68
C LEU A 98 -3.29 11.86 1.90
N ILE A 99 -2.22 12.52 2.35
CA ILE A 99 -2.19 13.97 2.59
C ILE A 99 -2.12 14.75 1.27
N LEU A 100 -1.59 14.16 0.19
CA LEU A 100 -1.37 14.84 -1.08
C LEU A 100 -2.67 15.14 -1.85
N PRO A 101 -3.63 14.20 -1.99
CA PRO A 101 -4.88 14.44 -2.72
C PRO A 101 -5.79 15.50 -2.10
N GLU A 102 -5.72 15.74 -0.79
CA GLU A 102 -6.50 16.78 -0.12
C GLU A 102 -6.06 18.20 -0.48
N LYS A 103 -4.81 18.37 -0.90
CA LYS A 103 -4.22 19.68 -1.26
C LYS A 103 -4.30 19.97 -2.75
N GLU A 104 -4.32 18.95 -3.57
CA GLU A 104 -4.30 19.04 -5.03
C GLU A 104 -5.67 18.66 -5.59
N VAL A 105 -6.43 19.66 -5.97
CA VAL A 105 -7.73 19.47 -6.60
C VAL A 105 -7.51 19.19 -8.08
N GLY A 106 -7.44 17.93 -8.47
CA GLY A 106 -7.35 17.55 -9.88
C GLY A 106 -6.60 16.24 -10.17
N ARG A 107 -6.39 15.97 -11.46
CA ARG A 107 -5.72 14.73 -11.92
C ARG A 107 -4.24 14.70 -11.56
N GLU A 108 -3.60 15.85 -11.37
CA GLU A 108 -2.20 15.93 -10.94
C GLU A 108 -2.00 15.31 -9.56
N GLY A 109 -2.93 15.52 -8.63
CA GLY A 109 -2.91 14.88 -7.32
C GLY A 109 -2.96 13.35 -7.39
N ILE A 110 -3.63 12.78 -8.41
CA ILE A 110 -3.63 11.32 -8.64
C ILE A 110 -2.21 10.84 -9.01
N PHE A 111 -1.49 11.58 -9.85
CA PHE A 111 -0.14 11.20 -10.26
C PHE A 111 0.85 11.29 -9.10
N GLU A 112 0.76 12.35 -8.29
CA GLU A 112 1.57 12.51 -7.08
C GLU A 112 1.28 11.40 -6.07
N TYR A 113 0.00 11.06 -5.88
CA TYR A 113 -0.39 9.97 -5.02
C TYR A 113 0.16 8.62 -5.51
N LEU A 114 0.06 8.33 -6.81
CA LEU A 114 0.61 7.09 -7.39
C LEU A 114 2.14 7.05 -7.31
N GLN A 115 2.82 8.19 -7.48
CA GLN A 115 4.26 8.28 -7.28
C GLN A 115 4.62 7.97 -5.83
N CYS A 116 4.01 8.65 -4.87
CA CYS A 116 4.24 8.42 -3.44
C CYS A 116 3.98 6.96 -3.06
N ALA A 117 2.87 6.38 -3.51
CA ALA A 117 2.54 4.98 -3.25
C ALA A 117 3.56 4.02 -3.86
N THR A 118 4.07 4.33 -5.06
CA THR A 118 5.13 3.55 -5.71
C THR A 118 6.42 3.62 -4.91
N ASP A 119 6.83 4.80 -4.47
CA ASP A 119 8.04 5.01 -3.68
C ASP A 119 7.97 4.28 -2.33
N ALA A 120 6.80 4.28 -1.67
CA ALA A 120 6.59 3.51 -0.44
C ALA A 120 6.76 2.00 -0.67
N ILE A 121 6.26 1.48 -1.79
CA ILE A 121 6.42 0.06 -2.16
C ILE A 121 7.88 -0.25 -2.48
N LEU A 122 8.58 0.60 -3.23
CA LEU A 122 9.99 0.42 -3.58
C LEU A 122 10.88 0.43 -2.33
N LYS A 123 10.61 1.33 -1.39
CA LYS A 123 11.32 1.37 -0.10
C LYS A 123 11.14 0.07 0.69
N GLN A 124 9.91 -0.45 0.77
CA GLN A 124 9.64 -1.73 1.42
C GLN A 124 10.30 -2.89 0.68
N ASN A 125 10.32 -2.85 -0.65
CA ASN A 125 10.99 -3.86 -1.45
C ASN A 125 12.50 -3.89 -1.19
N SER A 126 13.16 -2.74 -1.18
CA SER A 126 14.58 -2.62 -0.85
C SER A 126 14.88 -3.16 0.55
N TYR A 127 14.01 -2.88 1.54
CA TYR A 127 14.14 -3.44 2.88
C TYR A 127 14.08 -4.98 2.88
N LEU A 128 13.13 -5.58 2.13
CA LEU A 128 13.05 -7.03 2.02
C LEU A 128 14.27 -7.63 1.31
N GLU A 129 14.74 -7.00 0.24
CA GLU A 129 15.92 -7.45 -0.50
C GLU A 129 17.19 -7.40 0.36
N GLU A 130 17.41 -6.30 1.06
CA GLU A 130 18.62 -6.11 1.87
C GLU A 130 18.69 -7.09 3.05
N ILE A 131 17.56 -7.37 3.69
CA ILE A 131 17.53 -8.14 4.93
C ILE A 131 17.18 -9.61 4.72
N TYR A 132 16.26 -9.93 3.82
CA TYR A 132 15.66 -11.26 3.77
C TYR A 132 15.95 -12.06 2.51
N VAL A 133 16.42 -11.42 1.43
CA VAL A 133 16.56 -12.05 0.12
C VAL A 133 18.03 -12.09 -0.32
N CYS A 134 18.57 -13.29 -0.46
CA CYS A 134 19.92 -13.53 -0.95
C CYS A 134 19.86 -14.18 -2.35
N GLY A 135 19.86 -13.36 -3.39
CA GLY A 135 19.62 -13.81 -4.76
C GLY A 135 18.15 -14.23 -4.96
N ASN A 136 17.90 -15.50 -5.26
CA ASN A 136 16.56 -16.04 -5.46
C ASN A 136 16.06 -16.89 -4.27
N GLU A 137 16.78 -16.84 -3.14
CA GLU A 137 16.47 -17.62 -1.95
C GLU A 137 16.43 -16.73 -0.71
N PRO A 138 15.81 -17.18 0.39
CA PRO A 138 15.86 -16.44 1.64
C PRO A 138 17.28 -16.47 2.20
N CYS A 139 17.77 -15.34 2.71
CA CYS A 139 19.02 -15.28 3.46
C CYS A 139 18.96 -16.20 4.66
N GLN A 140 20.06 -16.90 4.93
CA GLN A 140 20.16 -17.78 6.12
C GLN A 140 20.73 -16.96 7.28
N PHE A 141 19.98 -16.88 8.37
CA PHE A 141 20.39 -16.17 9.57
C PHE A 141 20.44 -17.10 10.78
N GLU A 142 21.43 -16.87 11.62
CA GLU A 142 21.38 -17.33 13.00
C GLU A 142 20.58 -16.31 13.81
N GLU A 143 19.56 -16.77 14.53
CA GLU A 143 18.58 -15.94 15.22
C GLU A 143 19.19 -14.82 16.11
N PRO A 144 20.23 -15.09 16.95
CA PRO A 144 20.80 -14.06 17.80
C PRO A 144 21.38 -12.88 17.00
N TYR A 145 22.04 -13.17 15.88
CA TYR A 145 22.65 -12.14 15.03
C TYR A 145 21.59 -11.35 14.25
N PHE A 146 20.54 -12.00 13.78
CA PHE A 146 19.45 -11.35 13.09
C PHE A 146 18.82 -10.24 13.93
N PHE A 147 18.39 -10.56 15.17
CA PHE A 147 17.75 -9.57 16.05
C PHE A 147 18.70 -8.49 16.56
N GLN A 148 20.00 -8.76 16.64
CA GLN A 148 21.01 -7.73 16.92
C GLN A 148 21.20 -6.75 15.75
N THR A 149 21.07 -7.21 14.51
CA THR A 149 21.24 -6.37 13.32
C THR A 149 20.04 -5.44 13.16
N ILE A 150 18.82 -5.95 13.17
CA ILE A 150 17.62 -5.12 13.00
C ILE A 150 17.33 -4.19 14.19
N GLY A 151 17.80 -4.50 15.40
CA GLY A 151 17.66 -3.64 16.59
C GLY A 151 18.59 -2.43 16.59
N ARG A 152 19.59 -2.36 15.70
CA ARG A 152 20.48 -1.21 15.57
C ARG A 152 19.95 -0.11 14.65
N ASP A 153 19.02 -0.44 13.78
CA ASP A 153 18.48 0.51 12.79
C ASP A 153 17.24 1.26 13.32
N THR A 154 16.89 1.09 14.60
CA THR A 154 15.69 1.71 15.24
C THR A 154 16.03 2.85 16.21
N ASP A 155 17.28 3.24 16.35
CA ASP A 155 17.76 4.43 17.07
C ASP A 155 18.12 5.53 16.06
#